data_0665609adec3b53226d25c2f6cb4da4d
#
_entry.id   0665609adec3b53226d25c2f6cb4da4d
#
_cell.length_a   1.000
_cell.length_b   1.000
_cell.length_c   1.000
_cell.angle_alpha   90.00
_cell.angle_beta   90.00
_cell.angle_gamma   90.00
#
_symmetry.space_group_name_H-M   'P 1'
#
loop_
_entity.id
_entity.type
_entity.pdbx_description
1 polymer ?
#
loop_
_entity_poly.entity_id
_entity_poly.type
_entity_poly.pdbx_seq_one_letter_code
_entity_poly.pdbx_strand_id
1 'polypeptide(L)'
;PGVGQTGSLEDLNAEKSYGAMKVHMNTVAGNEMLVLESVKRYPNANFYGLNPGIIKTDIRSNFMGHNKALFGLIEGLIGLLTPSAEAYADKIVPLLVAPDLEGHSGVHFNKTGDAILPSPGLTDSHVKTFLAASERLIARIGVSVAH
;
A
#
# COMPACT_ATOMS: atom_id res chain seq x y z
N PRO A 1 3.03 -3.83 -0.63
CA PRO A 1 4.46 -4.06 -0.94
C PRO A 1 4.73 -5.51 -1.30
N GLY A 2 5.78 -5.74 -2.13
CA GLY A 2 6.21 -7.09 -2.50
C GLY A 2 5.30 -7.86 -3.46
N VAL A 3 4.30 -7.21 -4.07
CA VAL A 3 3.36 -7.88 -5.00
C VAL A 3 3.71 -7.69 -6.48
N GLY A 4 4.90 -7.19 -6.78
CA GLY A 4 5.39 -7.01 -8.15
C GLY A 4 4.76 -5.85 -8.92
N GLN A 5 4.11 -4.91 -8.23
CA GLN A 5 3.51 -3.75 -8.87
C GLN A 5 4.50 -2.59 -8.93
N THR A 6 4.70 -2.03 -10.11
CA THR A 6 5.57 -0.86 -10.31
C THR A 6 4.80 0.44 -10.54
N GLY A 7 3.48 0.36 -10.71
CA GLY A 7 2.66 1.51 -11.05
C GLY A 7 2.82 1.96 -12.51
N SER A 8 1.86 2.73 -13.01
CA SER A 8 1.87 3.28 -14.36
C SER A 8 1.84 4.80 -14.31
N LEU A 9 2.75 5.43 -15.05
CA LEU A 9 2.87 6.88 -15.17
C LEU A 9 1.95 7.49 -16.24
N GLU A 10 1.42 6.68 -17.16
CA GLU A 10 0.68 7.19 -18.34
C GLU A 10 -0.59 7.94 -17.98
N ASP A 11 -1.28 7.50 -16.94
CA ASP A 11 -2.56 8.05 -16.48
C ASP A 11 -2.69 7.84 -14.98
N LEU A 12 -1.77 8.49 -14.24
CA LEU A 12 -1.53 8.23 -12.82
C LEU A 12 -2.78 8.42 -11.95
N ASN A 13 -3.60 9.42 -12.27
CA ASN A 13 -4.85 9.73 -11.58
C ASN A 13 -6.12 9.34 -12.35
N ALA A 14 -5.98 8.52 -13.40
CA ALA A 14 -7.08 7.98 -14.20
C ALA A 14 -8.01 9.03 -14.82
N GLU A 15 -7.44 10.16 -15.29
CA GLU A 15 -8.19 11.20 -15.99
C GLU A 15 -8.66 10.75 -17.40
N LYS A 16 -7.87 9.89 -18.07
CA LYS A 16 -8.16 9.41 -19.41
C LYS A 16 -9.03 8.16 -19.40
N SER A 17 -8.73 7.23 -18.52
CA SER A 17 -9.50 6.00 -18.40
C SER A 17 -9.48 5.48 -16.96
N TYR A 18 -10.67 5.35 -16.38
CA TYR A 18 -10.83 4.80 -15.05
C TYR A 18 -10.98 3.27 -15.08
N GLY A 19 -10.15 2.60 -14.31
CA GLY A 19 -10.26 1.18 -14.03
C GLY A 19 -9.94 0.93 -12.56
N ALA A 20 -10.93 0.51 -11.79
CA ALA A 20 -10.79 0.39 -10.33
C ALA A 20 -9.56 -0.41 -9.90
N MET A 21 -9.29 -1.55 -10.54
CA MET A 21 -8.12 -2.38 -10.23
C MET A 21 -6.81 -1.70 -10.62
N LYS A 22 -6.77 -1.03 -11.78
CA LYS A 22 -5.56 -0.29 -12.24
C LYS A 22 -5.23 0.84 -11.26
N VAL A 23 -6.22 1.62 -10.85
CA VAL A 23 -6.05 2.71 -9.87
C VAL A 23 -5.59 2.16 -8.53
N HIS A 24 -6.22 1.09 -8.05
CA HIS A 24 -5.83 0.43 -6.81
C HIS A 24 -4.38 -0.05 -6.84
N MET A 25 -3.96 -0.71 -7.93
CA MET A 25 -2.57 -1.19 -8.05
C MET A 25 -1.56 -0.04 -8.16
N ASN A 26 -1.92 1.09 -8.79
CA ASN A 26 -1.09 2.30 -8.75
C ASN A 26 -0.92 2.84 -7.32
N THR A 27 -1.99 2.85 -6.52
CA THR A 27 -1.93 3.26 -5.12
C THR A 27 -1.05 2.32 -4.30
N VAL A 28 -1.16 1.00 -4.50
CA VAL A 28 -0.32 0.00 -3.83
C VAL A 28 1.16 0.23 -4.15
N ALA A 29 1.50 0.42 -5.43
CA ALA A 29 2.85 0.72 -5.85
C ALA A 29 3.36 2.06 -5.30
N GLY A 30 2.52 3.10 -5.32
CA GLY A 30 2.84 4.42 -4.78
C GLY A 30 3.16 4.39 -3.29
N ASN A 31 2.39 3.66 -2.49
CA ASN A 31 2.65 3.50 -1.06
C ASN A 31 3.99 2.80 -0.80
N GLU A 32 4.33 1.79 -1.60
CA GLU A 32 5.63 1.12 -1.49
C GLU A 32 6.78 2.08 -1.83
N MET A 33 6.63 2.85 -2.91
CA MET A 33 7.62 3.86 -3.32
C MET A 33 7.78 4.98 -2.28
N LEU A 34 6.70 5.39 -1.61
CA LEU A 34 6.77 6.37 -0.51
C LEU A 34 7.66 5.88 0.63
N VAL A 35 7.56 4.61 1.03
CA VAL A 35 8.45 4.05 2.05
C VAL A 35 9.90 4.10 1.58
N LEU A 36 10.19 3.63 0.37
CA LEU A 36 11.56 3.59 -0.17
C LEU A 36 12.20 4.96 -0.29
N GLU A 37 11.45 5.99 -0.70
CA GLU A 37 11.95 7.35 -0.79
C GLU A 37 12.07 8.03 0.57
N SER A 38 11.10 7.79 1.47
CA SER A 38 11.10 8.40 2.80
C SER A 38 12.32 7.99 3.63
N VAL A 39 12.79 6.76 3.51
CA VAL A 39 14.03 6.29 4.13
C VAL A 39 15.23 7.16 3.73
N LYS A 40 15.28 7.57 2.47
CA LYS A 40 16.38 8.40 1.96
C LYS A 40 16.22 9.87 2.32
N ARG A 41 14.99 10.37 2.29
CA ARG A 41 14.65 11.77 2.52
C ARG A 41 14.72 12.16 4.01
N TYR A 42 14.39 11.21 4.89
CA TYR A 42 14.28 11.46 6.34
C TYR A 42 15.10 10.45 7.15
N PRO A 43 16.45 10.60 7.17
CA PRO A 43 17.34 9.61 7.81
C PRO A 43 17.18 9.51 9.34
N ASN A 44 16.51 10.49 9.96
CA ASN A 44 16.27 10.50 11.41
C ASN A 44 14.92 9.89 11.81
N ALA A 45 14.20 9.28 10.86
CA ALA A 45 12.94 8.60 11.11
C ALA A 45 12.92 7.21 10.49
N ASN A 46 12.23 6.29 11.13
CA ASN A 46 12.05 4.94 10.60
C ASN A 46 10.73 4.83 9.83
N PHE A 47 10.79 4.24 8.64
CA PHE A 47 9.63 4.01 7.77
C PHE A 47 9.51 2.53 7.48
N TYR A 48 8.29 2.01 7.60
CA TYR A 48 7.99 0.60 7.37
C TYR A 48 6.82 0.44 6.42
N GLY A 49 6.91 -0.55 5.55
CA GLY A 49 5.81 -0.91 4.65
C GLY A 49 5.01 -2.08 5.22
N LEU A 50 3.68 -1.96 5.25
CA LEU A 50 2.81 -3.03 5.70
C LEU A 50 1.96 -3.54 4.54
N ASN A 51 1.97 -4.86 4.32
CA ASN A 51 1.08 -5.54 3.39
C ASN A 51 0.15 -6.47 4.16
N PRO A 52 -0.99 -5.98 4.62
CA PRO A 52 -1.94 -6.78 5.40
C PRO A 52 -2.62 -7.87 4.54
N GLY A 53 -2.43 -7.85 3.23
CA GLY A 53 -3.20 -8.68 2.32
C GLY A 53 -4.68 -8.29 2.32
N ILE A 54 -5.54 -9.29 2.21
CA ILE A 54 -6.99 -9.08 2.30
C ILE A 54 -7.38 -9.18 3.79
N ILE A 55 -7.84 -8.07 4.35
CA ILE A 55 -8.40 -8.02 5.71
C ILE A 55 -9.92 -7.92 5.62
N LYS A 56 -10.62 -8.51 6.60
CA LYS A 56 -12.06 -8.35 6.75
C LYS A 56 -12.36 -6.92 7.20
N THR A 57 -12.86 -6.10 6.28
CA THR A 57 -13.28 -4.72 6.54
C THR A 57 -14.60 -4.43 5.82
N ASP A 58 -15.37 -3.46 6.30
CA ASP A 58 -16.66 -3.06 5.73
C ASP A 58 -16.54 -2.39 4.34
N ILE A 59 -15.32 -2.07 3.91
CA ILE A 59 -15.06 -1.41 2.61
C ILE A 59 -15.55 -2.25 1.42
N ARG A 60 -15.58 -3.58 1.55
CA ARG A 60 -16.02 -4.48 0.47
C ARG A 60 -17.49 -4.33 0.11
N SER A 61 -18.33 -3.94 1.05
CA SER A 61 -19.76 -3.69 0.79
C SER A 61 -19.98 -2.66 -0.32
N ASN A 62 -19.08 -1.71 -0.45
CA ASN A 62 -19.11 -0.65 -1.46
C ASN A 62 -18.59 -1.10 -2.85
N PHE A 63 -17.83 -2.20 -2.90
CA PHE A 63 -17.15 -2.63 -4.13
C PHE A 63 -17.98 -3.63 -4.98
N MET A 64 -18.87 -4.39 -4.37
CA MET A 64 -19.48 -5.57 -5.00
C MET A 64 -20.93 -5.40 -5.46
N GLY A 65 -21.48 -4.18 -5.49
CA GLY A 65 -22.78 -3.91 -6.09
C GLY A 65 -23.98 -4.67 -5.45
N HIS A 66 -25.13 -4.65 -6.11
CA HIS A 66 -26.45 -4.99 -5.55
C HIS A 66 -26.77 -6.50 -5.39
N ASN A 67 -25.85 -7.42 -5.67
CA ASN A 67 -26.17 -8.86 -5.58
C ASN A 67 -25.87 -9.46 -4.19
N LYS A 68 -26.80 -9.23 -3.25
CA LYS A 68 -26.66 -9.60 -1.83
C LYS A 68 -26.45 -11.11 -1.58
N ALA A 69 -26.99 -11.99 -2.42
CA ALA A 69 -26.88 -13.44 -2.22
C ALA A 69 -25.47 -13.96 -2.57
N LEU A 70 -24.93 -13.53 -3.71
CA LEU A 70 -23.57 -13.86 -4.12
C LEU A 70 -22.54 -13.23 -3.17
N PHE A 71 -22.82 -12.00 -2.71
CA PHE A 71 -22.02 -11.31 -1.71
C PHE A 71 -21.93 -12.10 -0.39
N GLY A 72 -23.06 -12.57 0.14
CA GLY A 72 -23.09 -13.35 1.38
C GLY A 72 -22.30 -14.67 1.31
N LEU A 73 -22.34 -15.34 0.15
CA LEU A 73 -21.57 -16.58 -0.05
C LEU A 73 -20.05 -16.31 -0.13
N ILE A 74 -19.65 -15.28 -0.87
CA ILE A 74 -18.26 -14.87 -1.03
C ILE A 74 -17.71 -14.34 0.31
N GLU A 75 -18.47 -13.52 1.03
CA GLU A 75 -18.11 -13.02 2.37
C GLU A 75 -17.96 -14.15 3.39
N GLY A 76 -18.82 -15.17 3.35
CA GLY A 76 -18.71 -16.34 4.20
C GLY A 76 -17.42 -17.13 3.96
N LEU A 77 -17.06 -17.36 2.71
CA LEU A 77 -15.81 -18.04 2.32
C LEU A 77 -14.56 -17.20 2.64
N ILE A 78 -14.58 -15.92 2.30
CA ILE A 78 -13.45 -15.01 2.59
C ILE A 78 -13.32 -14.79 4.10
N GLY A 79 -14.43 -14.65 4.82
CA GLY A 79 -14.43 -14.47 6.27
C GLY A 79 -13.80 -15.61 7.07
N LEU A 80 -13.83 -16.84 6.52
CA LEU A 80 -13.16 -18.01 7.08
C LEU A 80 -11.63 -18.01 6.84
N LEU A 81 -11.17 -17.35 5.76
CA LEU A 81 -9.79 -17.41 5.28
C LEU A 81 -9.00 -16.13 5.52
N THR A 82 -9.67 -15.03 5.90
CA THR A 82 -9.01 -13.74 6.11
C THR A 82 -8.99 -13.36 7.59
N PRO A 83 -7.85 -12.89 8.09
CA PRO A 83 -7.76 -12.41 9.47
C PRO A 83 -8.64 -11.17 9.66
N SER A 84 -9.16 -10.99 10.88
CA SER A 84 -9.76 -9.73 11.28
C SER A 84 -8.68 -8.63 11.40
N ALA A 85 -9.12 -7.36 11.44
CA ALA A 85 -8.21 -6.24 11.64
C ALA A 85 -7.47 -6.34 12.99
N GLU A 86 -8.19 -6.79 14.04
CA GLU A 86 -7.63 -7.02 15.37
C GLU A 86 -6.55 -8.11 15.34
N ALA A 87 -6.84 -9.26 14.72
CA ALA A 87 -5.89 -10.37 14.63
C ALA A 87 -4.62 -10.01 13.82
N TYR A 88 -4.75 -9.08 12.86
CA TYR A 88 -3.60 -8.52 12.17
C TYR A 88 -2.84 -7.53 13.05
N ALA A 89 -3.55 -6.64 13.75
CA ALA A 89 -2.95 -5.65 14.64
C ALA A 89 -2.17 -6.33 15.78
N ASP A 90 -2.70 -7.39 16.38
CA ASP A 90 -2.05 -8.18 17.44
C ASP A 90 -0.66 -8.71 17.01
N LYS A 91 -0.47 -8.96 15.72
CA LYS A 91 0.82 -9.40 15.16
C LYS A 91 1.75 -8.24 14.84
N ILE A 92 1.21 -7.17 14.25
CA ILE A 92 2.03 -6.09 13.68
C ILE A 92 2.39 -5.03 14.72
N VAL A 93 1.51 -4.71 15.66
CA VAL A 93 1.78 -3.65 16.64
C VAL A 93 2.99 -3.98 17.53
N PRO A 94 3.14 -5.19 18.10
CA PRO A 94 4.35 -5.55 18.85
C PRO A 94 5.61 -5.46 18.00
N LEU A 95 5.52 -5.85 16.73
CA LEU A 95 6.64 -5.78 15.79
C LEU A 95 7.10 -4.35 15.56
N LEU A 96 6.16 -3.42 15.30
CA LEU A 96 6.48 -2.01 15.00
C LEU A 96 7.09 -1.25 16.17
N VAL A 97 6.90 -1.72 17.40
CA VAL A 97 7.49 -1.12 18.61
C VAL A 97 8.67 -1.95 19.15
N ALA A 98 9.08 -3.00 18.44
CA ALA A 98 10.19 -3.84 18.85
C ALA A 98 11.52 -3.05 18.76
N PRO A 99 12.35 -3.06 19.81
CA PRO A 99 13.65 -2.38 19.77
C PRO A 99 14.55 -2.85 18.64
N ASP A 100 14.42 -4.10 18.23
CA ASP A 100 15.20 -4.71 17.15
C ASP A 100 14.91 -4.11 15.77
N LEU A 101 13.81 -3.37 15.62
CA LEU A 101 13.51 -2.62 14.39
C LEU A 101 14.14 -1.23 14.36
N GLU A 102 14.67 -0.75 15.46
CA GLU A 102 15.32 0.56 15.49
C GLU A 102 16.54 0.56 14.55
N GLY A 103 16.62 1.53 13.66
CA GLY A 103 17.65 1.60 12.64
C GLY A 103 17.45 0.71 11.41
N HIS A 104 16.41 -0.11 11.37
CA HIS A 104 16.05 -0.94 10.21
C HIS A 104 14.95 -0.33 9.35
N SER A 105 15.10 0.94 9.01
CA SER A 105 14.15 1.66 8.17
C SER A 105 14.06 1.06 6.75
N GLY A 106 12.88 1.04 6.15
CA GLY A 106 12.64 0.54 4.80
C GLY A 106 12.17 -0.93 4.73
N VAL A 107 12.11 -1.61 5.84
CA VAL A 107 11.61 -3.00 5.87
C VAL A 107 10.10 -3.02 5.56
N HIS A 108 9.71 -4.00 4.76
CA HIS A 108 8.31 -4.29 4.47
C HIS A 108 7.90 -5.59 5.13
N PHE A 109 6.68 -5.64 5.64
CA PHE A 109 6.12 -6.81 6.31
C PHE A 109 4.87 -7.30 5.60
N ASN A 110 4.74 -8.62 5.49
CA ASN A 110 3.56 -9.28 4.95
C ASN A 110 2.46 -9.43 6.03
N LYS A 111 1.35 -10.09 5.66
CA LYS A 111 0.20 -10.34 6.54
C LYS A 111 0.51 -11.20 7.77
N THR A 112 1.62 -11.91 7.79
CA THR A 112 2.07 -12.76 8.89
C THR A 112 3.12 -12.09 9.76
N GLY A 113 3.58 -10.88 9.39
CA GLY A 113 4.63 -10.15 10.11
C GLY A 113 6.03 -10.52 9.66
N ASP A 114 6.18 -11.31 8.59
CA ASP A 114 7.51 -11.65 8.07
C ASP A 114 8.02 -10.51 7.20
N ALA A 115 9.33 -10.25 7.29
CA ALA A 115 10.00 -9.28 6.43
C ALA A 115 10.00 -9.76 4.97
N ILE A 116 9.64 -8.87 4.06
CA ILE A 116 9.60 -9.14 2.61
C ILE A 116 10.38 -8.08 1.84
N LEU A 117 10.88 -8.48 0.68
CA LEU A 117 11.55 -7.54 -0.23
C LEU A 117 10.53 -6.63 -0.92
N PRO A 118 10.94 -5.40 -1.29
CA PRO A 118 10.16 -4.55 -2.17
C PRO A 118 9.86 -5.22 -3.52
N SER A 119 8.83 -4.72 -4.20
CA SER A 119 8.47 -5.20 -5.55
C SER A 119 9.64 -5.06 -6.52
N PRO A 120 9.93 -6.10 -7.31
CA PRO A 120 10.94 -6.02 -8.35
C PRO A 120 10.64 -4.89 -9.34
N GLY A 121 11.67 -4.19 -9.80
CA GLY A 121 11.52 -3.09 -10.77
C GLY A 121 11.30 -1.70 -10.16
N LEU A 122 11.17 -1.57 -8.85
CA LEU A 122 11.18 -0.28 -8.15
C LEU A 122 12.59 0.29 -8.03
N THR A 123 13.19 0.61 -9.18
CA THR A 123 14.50 1.28 -9.22
C THR A 123 14.40 2.71 -8.68
N ASP A 124 15.50 3.26 -8.19
CA ASP A 124 15.57 4.63 -7.69
C ASP A 124 15.05 5.66 -8.69
N SER A 125 15.38 5.47 -9.97
CA SER A 125 14.92 6.35 -11.05
C SER A 125 13.41 6.27 -11.22
N HIS A 126 12.84 5.06 -11.19
CA HIS A 126 11.40 4.86 -11.33
C HIS A 126 10.64 5.46 -10.13
N VAL A 127 11.11 5.20 -8.91
CA VAL A 127 10.53 5.74 -7.68
C VAL A 127 10.51 7.27 -7.72
N LYS A 128 11.63 7.92 -8.01
CA LYS A 128 11.71 9.38 -8.12
C LYS A 128 10.78 9.95 -9.20
N THR A 129 10.71 9.31 -10.37
CA THR A 129 9.85 9.76 -11.46
C THR A 129 8.38 9.66 -11.09
N PHE A 130 7.97 8.56 -10.46
CA PHE A 130 6.60 8.33 -10.02
C PHE A 130 6.16 9.33 -8.95
N LEU A 131 6.99 9.53 -7.93
CA LEU A 131 6.68 10.47 -6.84
C LEU A 131 6.66 11.92 -7.35
N ALA A 132 7.59 12.32 -8.20
CA ALA A 132 7.57 13.64 -8.81
C ALA A 132 6.33 13.87 -9.70
N ALA A 133 5.81 12.83 -10.38
CA ALA A 133 4.55 12.92 -11.10
C ALA A 133 3.36 13.09 -10.15
N SER A 134 3.35 12.37 -9.03
CA SER A 134 2.33 12.50 -7.98
C SER A 134 2.34 13.88 -7.34
N GLU A 135 3.51 14.41 -7.00
CA GLU A 135 3.68 15.77 -6.45
C GLU A 135 3.15 16.85 -7.42
N ARG A 136 3.41 16.70 -8.73
CA ARG A 136 2.84 17.61 -9.74
C ARG A 136 1.31 17.58 -9.80
N LEU A 137 0.69 16.40 -9.61
CA LEU A 137 -0.77 16.31 -9.53
C LEU A 137 -1.33 17.03 -8.30
N ILE A 138 -0.67 16.87 -7.15
CA ILE A 138 -1.06 17.54 -5.90
C ILE A 138 -0.90 19.07 -6.05
N ALA A 139 0.19 19.53 -6.65
CA ALA A 139 0.43 20.94 -6.89
C ALA A 139 -0.63 21.61 -7.79
N ARG A 140 -1.23 20.85 -8.74
CA ARG A 140 -2.32 21.35 -9.62
C ARG A 140 -3.58 21.76 -8.85
N ILE A 141 -3.81 21.22 -7.65
CA ILE A 141 -4.94 21.57 -6.77
C ILE A 141 -4.56 22.57 -5.67
N GLY A 142 -3.39 23.21 -5.77
CA GLY A 142 -2.95 24.27 -4.87
C GLY A 142 -2.39 23.78 -3.52
N VAL A 143 -2.10 22.48 -3.41
CA VAL A 143 -1.44 21.93 -2.22
C VAL A 143 0.06 21.99 -2.41
N SER A 144 0.77 22.65 -1.48
CA SER A 144 2.24 22.65 -1.42
C SER A 144 2.72 21.41 -0.67
N VAL A 145 3.62 20.65 -1.27
CA VAL A 145 4.30 19.54 -0.59
C VAL A 145 5.55 20.12 0.08
N ALA A 146 5.62 19.99 1.41
CA ALA A 146 6.82 20.38 2.15
C ALA A 146 7.99 19.45 1.77
N HIS A 147 9.13 20.03 1.48
CA HIS A 147 10.39 19.35 1.14
C HIS A 147 11.33 19.27 2.33
#